data_7bdc8f0d2049b2085ea55342a581706d
#
_entry.id   7bdc8f0d2049b2085ea55342a581706d
#
_cell.length_a   1.000
_cell.length_b   1.000
_cell.length_c   1.000
_cell.angle_alpha   90.00
_cell.angle_beta   90.00
_cell.angle_gamma   90.00
#
_symmetry.space_group_name_H-M   'P 1'
#
loop_
_entity.id
_entity.type
_entity.pdbx_description
1 polymer ?
#
loop_
_entity_poly.entity_id
_entity_poly.type
_entity_poly.pdbx_seq_one_letter_code
_entity_poly.pdbx_strand_id
1 'polypeptide(L)'
;MKTHILERTETLRSKAPQRVLQKLWGLGIAYNLVRLEMLRVANRLRLPPARLSFRHSLLLIRNFLVSAWLASPGVLPKRLEALHEELALLVLPKRRPRRYAREVKIKMSNYSKKAPPKRGDLPRWP
;
A
#
# COMPACT_ATOMS: atom_id res chain seq x y z
N MET A 1 -4.77 1.25 2.72
CA MET A 1 -4.13 0.11 3.39
C MET A 1 -5.04 -1.11 3.53
N LYS A 2 -6.30 -0.94 3.99
CA LYS A 2 -7.25 -2.05 4.25
C LYS A 2 -7.60 -2.95 3.04
N THR A 3 -7.54 -2.44 1.82
CA THR A 3 -8.09 -3.12 0.63
C THR A 3 -7.10 -4.00 -0.12
N HIS A 4 -5.79 -3.91 0.18
CA HIS A 4 -4.77 -4.61 -0.59
C HIS A 4 -4.04 -5.71 0.18
N ILE A 5 -3.98 -5.61 1.50
CA ILE A 5 -3.32 -6.62 2.34
C ILE A 5 -4.36 -7.61 2.88
N LEU A 6 -5.53 -7.10 3.27
CA LEU A 6 -6.70 -7.91 3.55
C LEU A 6 -7.49 -7.99 2.24
N GLU A 7 -7.42 -9.09 1.53
CA GLU A 7 -8.39 -9.38 0.49
C GLU A 7 -9.78 -9.18 1.09
N ARG A 8 -10.71 -8.54 0.37
CA ARG A 8 -12.01 -8.04 0.87
C ARG A 8 -12.84 -9.03 1.71
N THR A 9 -12.47 -10.29 1.70
CA THR A 9 -13.16 -11.42 2.37
C THR A 9 -12.59 -11.76 3.74
N GLU A 10 -11.40 -11.32 4.11
CA GLU A 10 -10.85 -11.60 5.43
C GLU A 10 -11.39 -10.62 6.48
N THR A 11 -12.44 -11.04 7.11
CA THR A 11 -12.91 -10.44 8.36
C THR A 11 -12.08 -10.98 9.53
N LEU A 12 -11.69 -10.11 10.46
CA LEU A 12 -11.07 -10.52 11.72
C LEU A 12 -12.12 -11.24 12.60
N ARG A 13 -12.48 -12.48 12.23
CA ARG A 13 -13.53 -13.28 12.90
C ARG A 13 -13.05 -13.95 14.19
N SER A 14 -11.95 -13.55 14.77
CA SER A 14 -11.48 -14.16 15.99
C SER A 14 -12.27 -13.64 17.19
N LYS A 15 -12.85 -14.56 17.99
CA LYS A 15 -13.55 -14.25 19.23
C LYS A 15 -12.58 -13.94 20.39
N ALA A 16 -11.32 -14.36 20.31
CA ALA A 16 -10.33 -14.16 21.34
C ALA A 16 -9.48 -12.90 21.06
N PRO A 17 -9.38 -11.94 22.00
CA PRO A 17 -8.61 -10.71 21.81
C PRO A 17 -7.14 -10.94 21.42
N GLN A 18 -6.50 -11.93 22.03
CA GLN A 18 -5.11 -12.29 21.74
C GLN A 18 -4.90 -12.71 20.27
N ARG A 19 -5.82 -13.47 19.70
CA ARG A 19 -5.75 -13.88 18.29
C ARG A 19 -5.96 -12.69 17.34
N VAL A 20 -6.76 -11.70 17.72
CA VAL A 20 -6.92 -10.46 16.96
C VAL A 20 -5.61 -9.68 16.93
N LEU A 21 -4.98 -9.51 18.10
CA LEU A 21 -3.68 -8.86 18.21
C LEU A 21 -2.61 -9.58 17.38
N GLN A 22 -2.54 -10.91 17.46
CA GLN A 22 -1.60 -11.71 16.66
C GLN A 22 -1.78 -11.49 15.16
N LYS A 23 -3.02 -11.45 14.66
CA LYS A 23 -3.31 -11.13 13.26
C LYS A 23 -2.89 -9.71 12.89
N LEU A 24 -3.13 -8.73 13.76
CA LEU A 24 -2.72 -7.35 13.53
C LEU A 24 -1.19 -7.21 13.46
N TRP A 25 -0.46 -7.86 14.35
CA TRP A 25 1.01 -7.91 14.30
C TRP A 25 1.50 -8.58 13.03
N GLY A 26 0.93 -9.72 12.63
CA GLY A 26 1.27 -10.39 11.38
C GLY A 26 1.07 -9.49 10.15
N LEU A 27 -0.04 -8.75 10.10
CA LEU A 27 -0.29 -7.79 9.04
C LEU A 27 0.70 -6.62 9.05
N GLY A 28 1.07 -6.13 10.24
CA GLY A 28 2.06 -5.07 10.40
C GLY A 28 3.44 -5.50 9.90
N ILE A 29 3.86 -6.72 10.25
CA ILE A 29 5.13 -7.31 9.80
C ILE A 29 5.13 -7.48 8.27
N ALA A 30 4.08 -8.07 7.70
CA ALA A 30 3.95 -8.26 6.26
C ALA A 30 3.99 -6.92 5.50
N TYR A 31 3.29 -5.90 6.00
CA TYR A 31 3.32 -4.56 5.44
C TYR A 31 4.73 -3.97 5.46
N ASN A 32 5.41 -4.05 6.60
CA ASN A 32 6.75 -3.50 6.77
C ASN A 32 7.78 -4.21 5.88
N LEU A 33 7.66 -5.53 5.71
CA LEU A 33 8.49 -6.31 4.80
C LEU A 33 8.37 -5.79 3.37
N VAL A 34 7.13 -5.65 2.88
CA VAL A 34 6.88 -5.11 1.52
C VAL A 34 7.46 -3.70 1.38
N ARG A 35 7.26 -2.84 2.38
CA ARG A 35 7.78 -1.47 2.36
C ARG A 35 9.31 -1.43 2.40
N LEU A 36 9.94 -2.35 3.12
CA LEU A 36 11.40 -2.47 3.18
C LEU A 36 11.98 -2.83 1.81
N GLU A 37 11.41 -3.82 1.12
CA GLU A 37 11.88 -4.19 -0.22
C GLU A 37 11.64 -3.07 -1.24
N MET A 38 10.49 -2.42 -1.19
CA MET A 38 10.23 -1.23 -2.01
C MET A 38 11.24 -0.10 -1.72
N LEU A 39 11.62 0.11 -0.46
CA LEU A 39 12.61 1.12 -0.08
C LEU A 39 14.00 0.78 -0.65
N ARG A 40 14.41 -0.48 -0.56
CA ARG A 40 15.69 -0.94 -1.12
C ARG A 40 15.79 -0.66 -2.62
N VAL A 41 14.74 -1.00 -3.37
CA VAL A 41 14.68 -0.74 -4.81
C VAL A 41 14.60 0.76 -5.11
N ALA A 42 13.78 1.51 -4.37
CA ALA A 42 13.65 2.95 -4.54
C ALA A 42 14.97 3.69 -4.31
N ASN A 43 15.76 3.27 -3.32
CA ASN A 43 17.08 3.81 -3.05
C ASN A 43 18.07 3.52 -4.21
N ARG A 44 18.05 2.30 -4.77
CA ARG A 44 18.86 1.97 -5.97
C ARG A 44 18.50 2.85 -7.17
N LEU A 45 17.20 3.13 -7.36
CA LEU A 45 16.69 3.97 -8.44
C LEU A 45 16.76 5.49 -8.14
N ARG A 46 17.17 5.90 -6.94
CA ARG A 46 17.15 7.28 -6.46
C ARG A 46 15.76 7.93 -6.60
N LEU A 47 14.72 7.17 -6.31
CA LEU A 47 13.31 7.60 -6.38
C LEU A 47 12.66 7.53 -5.00
N PRO A 48 11.65 8.37 -4.73
CA PRO A 48 10.87 8.22 -3.51
C PRO A 48 10.08 6.89 -3.54
N PRO A 49 10.03 6.13 -2.42
CA PRO A 49 9.35 4.81 -2.36
C PRO A 49 7.87 4.86 -2.74
N ALA A 50 7.23 6.02 -2.58
CA ALA A 50 5.83 6.25 -2.97
C ALA A 50 5.61 6.20 -4.50
N ARG A 51 6.68 6.23 -5.30
CA ARG A 51 6.61 6.10 -6.76
C ARG A 51 6.48 4.65 -7.22
N LEU A 52 6.75 3.68 -6.36
CA LEU A 52 6.54 2.26 -6.67
C LEU A 52 5.09 1.86 -6.36
N SER A 53 4.53 0.97 -7.18
CA SER A 53 3.18 0.45 -7.00
C SER A 53 3.13 -0.54 -5.85
N PHE A 54 2.57 -0.14 -4.70
CA PHE A 54 2.45 -1.02 -3.53
C PHE A 54 1.69 -2.31 -3.83
N ARG A 55 0.59 -2.24 -4.59
CA ARG A 55 -0.24 -3.41 -4.92
C ARG A 55 0.54 -4.46 -5.70
N HIS A 56 1.25 -4.04 -6.75
CA HIS A 56 2.01 -4.96 -7.57
C HIS A 56 3.27 -5.47 -6.85
N SER A 57 3.94 -4.61 -6.07
CA SER A 57 5.05 -5.02 -5.21
C SER A 57 4.63 -6.09 -4.21
N LEU A 58 3.47 -5.94 -3.57
CA LEU A 58 2.92 -6.95 -2.66
C LEU A 58 2.70 -8.30 -3.36
N LEU A 59 2.15 -8.30 -4.58
CA LEU A 59 1.93 -9.53 -5.35
C LEU A 59 3.24 -10.22 -5.72
N LEU A 60 4.22 -9.46 -6.22
CA LEU A 60 5.54 -10.01 -6.57
C LEU A 60 6.26 -10.59 -5.34
N ILE A 61 6.29 -9.85 -4.24
CA ILE A 61 6.93 -10.32 -3.00
C ILE A 61 6.22 -11.56 -2.45
N ARG A 62 4.89 -11.59 -2.48
CA ARG A 62 4.11 -12.79 -2.09
C ARG A 62 4.50 -14.00 -2.94
N ASN A 63 4.54 -13.85 -4.26
CA ASN A 63 4.92 -14.92 -5.18
C ASN A 63 6.37 -15.38 -4.94
N PHE A 64 7.27 -14.43 -4.70
CA PHE A 64 8.65 -14.72 -4.35
C PHE A 64 8.73 -15.56 -3.06
N LEU A 65 8.02 -15.18 -1.99
CA LEU A 65 8.04 -15.91 -0.73
C LEU A 65 7.53 -17.36 -0.88
N VAL A 66 6.46 -17.55 -1.67
CA VAL A 66 5.96 -18.90 -1.97
C VAL A 66 6.98 -19.72 -2.75
N SER A 67 7.61 -19.15 -3.75
CA SER A 67 8.63 -19.84 -4.55
C SER A 67 9.95 -20.04 -3.81
N ALA A 68 10.31 -19.13 -2.91
CA ALA A 68 11.52 -19.23 -2.09
C ALA A 68 11.48 -20.41 -1.12
N TRP A 69 10.29 -20.76 -0.64
CA TRP A 69 10.10 -21.94 0.21
C TRP A 69 10.52 -23.25 -0.47
N LEU A 70 10.34 -23.33 -1.78
CA LEU A 70 10.69 -24.51 -2.60
C LEU A 70 12.11 -24.45 -3.16
N ALA A 71 12.83 -23.34 -2.96
CA ALA A 71 14.15 -23.12 -3.53
C ALA A 71 15.27 -23.60 -2.61
N SER A 72 16.37 -24.06 -3.19
CA SER A 72 17.58 -24.32 -2.43
C SER A 72 18.19 -22.99 -1.92
N PRO A 73 18.80 -22.97 -0.71
CA PRO A 73 19.34 -21.75 -0.12
C PRO A 73 20.35 -21.01 -0.99
N GLY A 74 21.17 -21.70 -1.76
CA GLY A 74 22.18 -21.11 -2.63
C GLY A 74 21.62 -20.32 -3.82
N VAL A 75 20.37 -20.55 -4.21
CA VAL A 75 19.71 -19.85 -5.32
C VAL A 75 18.96 -18.59 -4.86
N LEU A 76 18.66 -18.48 -3.57
CA LEU A 76 17.87 -17.38 -3.01
C LEU A 76 18.44 -15.97 -3.30
N PRO A 77 19.75 -15.71 -3.17
CA PRO A 77 20.31 -14.39 -3.47
C PRO A 77 20.03 -13.95 -4.91
N LYS A 78 20.26 -14.84 -5.87
CA LYS A 78 20.00 -14.57 -7.29
C LYS A 78 18.51 -14.31 -7.56
N ARG A 79 17.61 -15.06 -6.95
CA ARG A 79 16.17 -14.83 -7.05
C ARG A 79 15.73 -13.50 -6.41
N LEU A 80 16.37 -13.11 -5.31
CA LEU A 80 16.11 -11.83 -4.66
C LEU A 80 16.53 -10.66 -5.56
N GLU A 81 17.65 -10.78 -6.25
CA GLU A 81 18.07 -9.77 -7.24
C GLU A 81 17.08 -9.68 -8.40
N ALA A 82 16.64 -10.79 -8.95
CA ALA A 82 15.61 -10.82 -9.99
C ALA A 82 14.30 -10.15 -9.50
N LEU A 83 13.89 -10.42 -8.26
CA LEU A 83 12.74 -9.73 -7.65
C LEU A 83 12.94 -8.21 -7.61
N HIS A 84 14.14 -7.74 -7.26
CA HIS A 84 14.42 -6.30 -7.22
C HIS A 84 14.38 -5.67 -8.62
N GLU A 85 14.83 -6.38 -9.65
CA GLU A 85 14.72 -5.94 -11.04
C GLU A 85 13.26 -5.83 -11.48
N GLU A 86 12.43 -6.84 -11.17
CA GLU A 86 10.99 -6.80 -11.45
C GLU A 86 10.29 -5.66 -10.70
N LEU A 87 10.64 -5.43 -9.42
CA LEU A 87 10.10 -4.32 -8.65
C LEU A 87 10.49 -2.96 -9.25
N ALA A 88 11.67 -2.84 -9.85
CA ALA A 88 12.12 -1.62 -10.50
C ALA A 88 11.25 -1.24 -11.71
N LEU A 89 10.61 -2.20 -12.37
CA LEU A 89 9.69 -1.94 -13.47
C LEU A 89 8.34 -1.36 -13.01
N LEU A 90 8.04 -1.43 -11.73
CA LEU A 90 6.74 -1.01 -11.16
C LEU A 90 6.67 0.49 -10.83
N VAL A 91 7.49 1.32 -11.46
CA VAL A 91 7.49 2.77 -11.23
C VAL A 91 6.23 3.39 -11.81
N LEU A 92 5.46 4.06 -10.95
CA LEU A 92 4.24 4.75 -11.34
C LEU A 92 4.57 6.06 -12.11
N PRO A 93 3.80 6.39 -13.17
CA PRO A 93 3.96 7.66 -13.86
C PRO A 93 3.69 8.85 -12.94
N LYS A 94 4.33 10.00 -13.19
CA LYS A 94 4.03 11.24 -12.47
C LYS A 94 2.56 11.61 -12.67
N ARG A 95 1.81 11.61 -11.59
CA ARG A 95 0.41 12.08 -11.63
C ARG A 95 0.39 13.60 -11.55
N ARG A 96 -0.48 14.23 -12.32
CA ARG A 96 -0.77 15.66 -12.17
C ARG A 96 -1.32 15.90 -10.76
N PRO A 97 -0.88 16.95 -10.04
CA PRO A 97 -1.43 17.30 -8.74
C PRO A 97 -2.91 17.65 -8.91
N ARG A 98 -3.77 16.73 -8.54
CA ARG A 98 -5.23 16.96 -8.53
C ARG A 98 -5.63 17.38 -7.13
N ARG A 99 -5.81 18.66 -6.93
CA ARG A 99 -6.42 19.23 -5.72
C ARG A 99 -7.88 19.50 -6.00
N TYR A 100 -8.73 18.53 -5.77
CA TYR A 100 -10.18 18.76 -5.75
C TYR A 100 -10.63 18.73 -4.29
N ALA A 101 -11.30 19.79 -3.85
CA ALA A 101 -12.05 19.76 -2.61
C ALA A 101 -13.13 18.66 -2.77
N ARG A 102 -13.03 17.60 -1.99
CA ARG A 102 -14.06 16.55 -1.98
C ARG A 102 -15.11 16.93 -0.95
N GLU A 103 -16.35 17.03 -1.38
CA GLU A 103 -17.46 17.05 -0.44
C GLU A 103 -17.47 15.74 0.34
N VAL A 104 -17.54 15.84 1.67
CA VAL A 104 -17.75 14.70 2.52
C VAL A 104 -19.16 14.18 2.24
N LYS A 105 -19.29 13.01 1.60
CA LYS A 105 -20.58 12.34 1.46
C LYS A 105 -21.06 11.92 2.84
N ILE A 106 -21.86 12.73 3.48
CA ILE A 106 -22.58 12.37 4.70
C ILE A 106 -23.66 11.38 4.27
N LYS A 107 -23.50 10.12 4.64
CA LYS A 107 -24.50 9.09 4.39
C LYS A 107 -25.81 9.50 5.05
N MET A 108 -26.85 9.66 4.20
CA MET A 108 -28.26 9.58 4.62
C MET A 108 -28.62 10.32 5.92
N SER A 109 -28.26 11.57 6.07
CA SER A 109 -28.86 12.45 7.05
C SER A 109 -29.82 13.39 6.33
N ASN A 110 -31.00 13.60 6.90
CA ASN A 110 -31.99 14.57 6.40
C ASN A 110 -31.53 16.04 6.58
N TYR A 111 -30.25 16.28 6.85
CA TYR A 111 -29.69 17.61 6.96
C TYR A 111 -29.38 18.19 5.59
N SER A 112 -29.78 19.43 5.39
CA SER A 112 -29.48 20.20 4.19
C SER A 112 -27.98 20.23 3.91
N LYS A 113 -27.57 19.94 2.67
CA LYS A 113 -26.17 20.07 2.24
C LYS A 113 -25.70 21.49 2.49
N LYS A 114 -24.55 21.68 3.15
CA LYS A 114 -23.90 22.99 3.19
C LYS A 114 -23.67 23.49 1.76
N ALA A 115 -24.11 24.71 1.49
CA ALA A 115 -23.82 25.35 0.22
C ALA A 115 -22.30 25.37 -0.03
N PRO A 116 -21.83 25.10 -1.26
CA PRO A 116 -20.42 25.18 -1.57
C PRO A 116 -19.90 26.58 -1.21
N PRO A 117 -18.68 26.72 -0.64
CA PRO A 117 -18.11 28.01 -0.33
C PRO A 117 -18.03 28.84 -1.61
N LYS A 118 -18.48 30.08 -1.53
CA LYS A 118 -18.38 31.03 -2.66
C LYS A 118 -16.91 31.17 -3.03
N ARG A 119 -16.63 31.38 -4.31
CA ARG A 119 -15.27 31.39 -4.90
C ARG A 119 -14.27 32.35 -4.22
N GLY A 120 -14.71 33.23 -3.31
CA GLY A 120 -13.90 34.15 -2.50
C GLY A 120 -13.52 33.66 -1.11
N ASP A 121 -14.14 32.56 -0.61
CA ASP A 121 -13.97 32.10 0.78
C ASP A 121 -12.90 31.01 0.94
N LEU A 122 -12.18 30.69 -0.13
CA LEU A 122 -11.10 29.71 -0.06
C LEU A 122 -9.85 30.37 0.53
N PRO A 123 -9.30 29.85 1.65
CA PRO A 123 -8.05 30.34 2.19
C PRO A 123 -6.95 30.21 1.13
N ARG A 124 -6.29 31.33 0.79
CA ARG A 124 -5.06 31.32 0.01
C ARG A 124 -3.98 30.71 0.88
N TRP A 125 -3.59 29.50 0.57
CA TRP A 125 -2.38 28.93 1.15
C TRP A 125 -1.15 29.56 0.50
N PRO A 126 -0.13 29.89 1.30
CA PRO A 126 1.13 30.42 0.80
C PRO A 126 1.88 29.45 -0.12
#